data_e42c72bdc646dfb33960b39d6f94024e
#
_entry.id   e42c72bdc646dfb33960b39d6f94024e
#
_cell.length_a   1.000
_cell.length_b   1.000
_cell.length_c   1.000
_cell.angle_alpha   90.00
_cell.angle_beta   90.00
_cell.angle_gamma   90.00
#
_symmetry.space_group_name_H-M   'P 1'
#
loop_
_entity.id
_entity.type
_entity.pdbx_description
1 polymer ?
#
loop_
_entity_poly.entity_id
_entity_poly.type
_entity_poly.pdbx_seq_one_letter_code
_entity_poly.pdbx_strand_id
1 'polypeptide(L)' 'MTRILYVGEACEVYVPALDGIVPHGVAVDIDDTIAASLLEQPTNWQPAVDLDE' A
#
# COMPACT_ATOMS: atom_id res chain seq x y z
N MET A 1 7.13 -8.89 5.96
CA MET A 1 6.11 -8.24 5.10
C MET A 1 5.59 -7.00 5.80
N THR A 2 5.32 -5.99 5.02
CA THR A 2 4.81 -4.73 5.53
C THR A 2 3.41 -4.53 4.98
N ARG A 3 2.49 -4.08 5.81
CA ARG A 3 1.13 -3.81 5.36
C ARG A 3 1.00 -2.33 5.03
N ILE A 4 0.52 -2.03 3.84
CA ILE A 4 0.36 -0.66 3.40
C ILE A 4 -1.04 -0.48 2.84
N LEU A 5 -1.44 0.79 2.70
CA LEU A 5 -2.78 1.16 2.33
C LEU A 5 -2.70 2.22 1.25
N TYR A 6 -3.45 2.04 0.17
CA TYR A 6 -3.47 3.03 -0.90
C TYR A 6 -4.50 4.11 -0.53
N VAL A 7 -4.03 5.36 -0.51
CA VAL A 7 -4.89 6.47 -0.14
C VAL A 7 -4.89 7.57 -1.20
N GLY A 8 -4.41 7.26 -2.40
CA GLY A 8 -4.38 8.24 -3.48
C GLY A 8 -5.76 8.58 -4.00
N GLU A 9 -5.79 9.39 -5.05
CA GLU A 9 -7.07 9.89 -5.56
C GLU A 9 -7.80 8.90 -6.43
N ALA A 10 -7.10 7.92 -6.96
CA ALA A 10 -7.74 6.94 -7.85
C ALA A 10 -8.55 5.94 -7.03
N CYS A 11 -9.53 5.33 -7.67
CA CYS A 11 -10.30 4.29 -7.01
C CYS A 11 -9.48 3.03 -6.82
N GLU A 12 -8.49 2.83 -7.67
CA GLU A 12 -7.62 1.65 -7.59
C GLU A 12 -6.34 1.95 -8.34
N VAL A 13 -5.32 1.15 -8.08
CA VAL A 13 -4.03 1.34 -8.72
C VAL A 13 -3.42 -0.02 -9.00
N TYR A 14 -2.77 -0.14 -10.14
CA TYR A 14 -2.07 -1.37 -10.49
C TYR A 14 -0.66 -1.33 -9.91
N VAL A 15 -0.28 -2.35 -9.17
CA VAL A 15 1.04 -2.44 -8.56
C VAL A 15 1.76 -3.62 -9.19
N PRO A 16 2.74 -3.37 -10.05
CA PRO A 16 3.45 -4.46 -10.72
C PRO A 16 4.10 -5.43 -9.74
N ALA A 17 4.56 -4.93 -8.61
CA ALA A 17 5.20 -5.79 -7.61
C ALA A 17 4.23 -6.82 -7.05
N LEU A 18 2.93 -6.50 -7.02
CA LEU A 18 1.92 -7.44 -6.56
C LEU A 18 1.26 -8.17 -7.72
N ASP A 19 1.58 -7.74 -8.94
CA ASP A 19 0.97 -8.31 -10.15
C ASP A 19 -0.55 -8.25 -10.03
N GLY A 20 -1.06 -7.12 -9.55
CA GLY A 20 -2.49 -6.98 -9.38
C GLY A 20 -2.86 -5.55 -9.02
N ILE A 21 -4.15 -5.35 -8.82
CA ILE A 21 -4.72 -4.05 -8.55
C ILE A 21 -5.04 -3.93 -7.07
N VAL A 22 -4.72 -2.76 -6.50
CA VAL A 22 -5.01 -2.47 -5.11
C VAL A 22 -6.11 -1.43 -5.05
N PRO A 23 -7.29 -1.76 -4.52
CA PRO A 23 -8.35 -0.77 -4.40
C PRO A 23 -8.03 0.25 -3.31
N HIS A 24 -8.58 1.44 -3.47
CA HIS A 24 -8.42 2.50 -2.48
C HIS A 24 -9.01 2.04 -1.15
N GLY A 25 -8.28 2.27 -0.08
CA GLY A 25 -8.79 1.94 1.25
C GLY A 25 -8.62 0.49 1.67
N VAL A 26 -7.93 -0.31 0.87
CA VAL A 26 -7.72 -1.73 1.20
C VAL A 26 -6.25 -1.93 1.53
N ALA A 27 -5.99 -2.48 2.70
CA ALA A 27 -4.61 -2.75 3.12
C ALA A 27 -4.11 -4.02 2.46
N VAL A 28 -2.83 -4.03 2.10
CA VAL A 28 -2.21 -5.21 1.49
C VAL A 28 -0.86 -5.45 2.13
N ASP A 29 -0.46 -6.71 2.17
CA ASP A 29 0.86 -7.10 2.67
C ASP A 29 1.80 -7.18 1.50
N ILE A 30 2.97 -6.58 1.63
CA ILE A 30 3.90 -6.52 0.53
C ILE A 30 5.32 -6.59 1.09
N ASP A 31 6.25 -7.00 0.25
CA ASP A 31 7.65 -7.12 0.65
C ASP A 31 8.15 -5.80 1.22
N ASP A 32 8.97 -5.89 2.27
CA ASP A 32 9.42 -4.68 2.99
C ASP A 32 10.14 -3.71 2.06
N THR A 33 10.97 -4.21 1.18
CA THR A 33 11.73 -3.36 0.26
C THR A 33 10.79 -2.61 -0.68
N ILE A 34 9.79 -3.31 -1.18
CA ILE A 34 8.83 -2.70 -2.09
C ILE A 34 7.95 -1.72 -1.34
N ALA A 35 7.55 -2.09 -0.13
CA ALA A 35 6.74 -1.21 0.70
C ALA A 35 7.49 0.10 0.98
N ALA A 36 8.78 0.02 1.26
CA ALA A 36 9.57 1.23 1.50
C ALA A 36 9.55 2.15 0.29
N SER A 37 9.67 1.57 -0.90
CA SER A 37 9.60 2.33 -2.13
C SER A 37 8.25 3.03 -2.29
N LEU A 38 7.18 2.31 -2.05
CA LEU A 38 5.84 2.87 -2.22
C LEU A 38 5.56 3.93 -1.15
N LEU A 39 6.05 3.72 0.05
CA LEU A 39 5.83 4.67 1.13
C LEU A 39 6.58 5.98 0.94
N GLU A 40 7.47 6.05 -0.02
CA GLU A 40 8.11 7.30 -0.38
C GLU A 40 7.10 8.25 -1.03
N GLN A 41 5.91 7.78 -1.34
CA GLN A 41 4.85 8.61 -1.88
C GLN A 41 3.74 8.72 -0.84
N PRO A 42 3.92 9.52 0.19
CA PRO A 42 2.97 9.55 1.31
C PRO A 42 1.58 10.06 0.91
N THR A 43 1.46 10.72 -0.23
CA THR A 43 0.15 11.16 -0.69
C THR A 43 -0.63 10.01 -1.32
N ASN A 44 0.04 8.92 -1.67
CA ASN A 44 -0.62 7.77 -2.29
C ASN A 44 -0.64 6.55 -1.38
N TRP A 45 0.39 6.37 -0.56
CA TRP A 45 0.52 5.17 0.26
C TRP A 45 0.81 5.53 1.70
N GLN A 46 0.22 4.80 2.62
CA GLN A 46 0.47 4.98 4.04
C GLN A 46 0.63 3.62 4.67
N PRO A 47 1.39 3.55 5.77
CA PRO A 47 1.49 2.27 6.49
C PRO A 47 0.14 1.94 7.09
N ALA A 48 -0.30 0.71 6.86
CA ALA A 48 -1.55 0.24 7.44
C ALA A 48 -1.22 -0.45 8.75
N VAL A 49 -1.18 0.30 9.80
CA VAL A 49 -0.79 -0.23 11.10
C VAL A 49 -1.98 -0.85 11.78
N ASP A 50 -1.82 -2.08 12.19
CA ASP A 50 -2.83 -2.73 12.95
C ASP A 50 -2.69 -2.32 14.36
N LEU A 51 -3.62 -1.58 14.84
CA LEU A 51 -3.50 -1.07 16.15
C LEU A 51 -4.03 -1.94 17.21
N ASP A 52 -4.17 -3.10 16.99
CA ASP A 52 -4.66 -3.92 17.91
C ASP A 52 -3.83 -4.14 18.99
N GLU A 53 -3.54 -3.66 19.25
CA GLU A 53 -2.88 -3.77 20.06
C GLU A 53 -2.69 -3.23 20.56
#